data_43fc8eef479f85b014f7e705e6505528
#
_entry.id   43fc8eef479f85b014f7e705e6505528
#
_cell.length_a   1.000
_cell.length_b   1.000
_cell.length_c   1.000
_cell.angle_alpha   90.00
_cell.angle_beta   90.00
_cell.angle_gamma   90.00
#
_symmetry.space_group_name_H-M   'P 1'
#
loop_
_entity.id
_entity.type
_entity.pdbx_description
1 polymer ?
#
loop_
_entity_poly.entity_id
_entity_poly.type
_entity_poly.pdbx_seq_one_letter_code
_entity_poly.pdbx_strand_id
1 'polypeptide(L)'
;MLFADSGAKHTKPKADLTRPLGFYWTEGRSGIGFTVDGIPPLKVGSALGIPSAPTVLFPDGAVLMPSLATCERLQGFDAGWTDVLVKHPGRGPEWRMVGNAVSVPVAEWVASRVKTPGDVLEFEKVPIRQNKPWPDAGWNVGEGRTGVVASDQPISVQRPSISEFRDASWARLSDRALDGFIERVREGGLSIPKGFLGALRRADRKAA
;
A
#
# COMPACT_ATOMS: atom_id res chain seq x y z
N MET A 1 -25.66 -8.20 1.55
CA MET A 1 -24.93 -7.17 0.79
C MET A 1 -24.01 -6.44 1.74
N LEU A 2 -22.74 -6.29 1.41
CA LEU A 2 -21.77 -5.52 2.20
C LEU A 2 -21.80 -4.08 1.71
N PHE A 3 -21.94 -3.13 2.62
CA PHE A 3 -22.07 -1.72 2.29
C PHE A 3 -20.83 -0.99 2.80
N ALA A 4 -20.26 -0.17 1.93
CA ALA A 4 -19.32 0.84 2.36
C ALA A 4 -20.13 2.01 2.96
N ASP A 5 -19.65 2.57 4.07
CA ASP A 5 -20.19 3.84 4.52
C ASP A 5 -19.82 4.89 3.47
N SER A 6 -20.80 5.57 2.91
CA SER A 6 -20.56 6.67 1.97
C SER A 6 -19.98 7.84 2.76
N GLY A 7 -18.69 7.80 2.92
CA GLY A 7 -17.99 8.91 3.54
C GLY A 7 -17.91 10.12 2.63
N ALA A 8 -17.42 11.21 3.19
CA ALA A 8 -17.09 12.41 2.46
C ALA A 8 -16.16 12.11 1.28
N LYS A 9 -16.20 12.93 0.23
CA LYS A 9 -15.26 12.87 -0.88
C LYS A 9 -13.85 13.10 -0.35
N HIS A 10 -13.11 12.02 -0.13
CA HIS A 10 -11.72 12.09 0.27
C HIS A 10 -10.84 12.27 -0.97
N THR A 11 -10.12 13.37 -1.01
CA THR A 11 -9.09 13.57 -2.02
C THR A 11 -7.84 12.82 -1.62
N LYS A 12 -7.29 12.06 -2.56
CA LYS A 12 -6.01 11.39 -2.36
C LYS A 12 -4.93 12.41 -1.98
N PRO A 13 -4.23 12.24 -0.87
CA PRO A 13 -3.22 13.21 -0.45
C PRO A 13 -2.13 13.32 -1.51
N LYS A 14 -1.73 14.54 -1.84
CA LYS A 14 -0.64 14.79 -2.78
C LYS A 14 0.65 14.23 -2.20
N ALA A 15 1.34 13.42 -2.97
CA ALA A 15 2.65 12.93 -2.59
C ALA A 15 3.68 14.08 -2.65
N ASP A 16 4.26 14.42 -1.51
CA ASP A 16 5.35 15.37 -1.35
C ASP A 16 6.40 14.79 -0.39
N LEU A 17 7.46 15.54 -0.12
CA LEU A 17 8.57 15.08 0.74
C LEU A 17 8.49 15.62 2.17
N THR A 18 7.40 16.27 2.55
CA THR A 18 7.19 16.81 3.90
C THR A 18 6.67 15.77 4.86
N ARG A 19 6.16 14.66 4.32
CA ARG A 19 5.66 13.50 5.07
C ARG A 19 6.35 12.23 4.61
N PRO A 20 6.35 11.16 5.42
CA PRO A 20 6.86 9.87 5.01
C PRO A 20 6.19 9.39 3.72
N LEU A 21 6.96 8.84 2.81
CA LEU A 21 6.49 8.38 1.51
C LEU A 21 6.89 6.93 1.29
N GLY A 22 5.92 6.02 1.37
CA GLY A 22 6.11 4.60 1.08
C GLY A 22 6.10 4.30 -0.41
N PHE A 23 6.89 3.33 -0.83
CA PHE A 23 6.99 2.91 -2.23
C PHE A 23 7.55 1.50 -2.38
N TYR A 24 7.35 0.89 -3.58
CA TYR A 24 7.95 -0.40 -3.92
C TYR A 24 9.32 -0.20 -4.55
N TRP A 25 10.39 -0.42 -3.82
CA TRP A 25 11.76 -0.32 -4.34
C TRP A 25 12.12 -1.38 -5.40
N THR A 26 11.38 -2.48 -5.46
CA THR A 26 11.56 -3.53 -6.47
C THR A 26 10.85 -3.27 -7.79
N GLU A 27 10.06 -2.23 -7.85
CA GLU A 27 9.32 -1.76 -9.02
C GLU A 27 10.08 -0.61 -9.71
N GLY A 28 9.40 0.20 -10.52
CA GLY A 28 9.94 1.45 -11.07
C GLY A 28 9.71 1.66 -12.55
N ARG A 29 9.44 0.60 -13.35
CA ARG A 29 9.17 0.74 -14.80
C ARG A 29 7.72 1.06 -15.11
N SER A 30 6.80 0.35 -14.48
CA SER A 30 5.35 0.45 -14.76
C SER A 30 4.53 1.02 -13.60
N GLY A 31 5.14 1.16 -12.43
CA GLY A 31 4.50 1.71 -11.24
C GLY A 31 5.48 1.78 -10.08
N ILE A 32 5.13 2.55 -9.06
CA ILE A 32 5.95 2.72 -7.86
C ILE A 32 5.12 2.48 -6.58
N GLY A 33 3.80 2.66 -6.67
CA GLY A 33 2.90 2.46 -5.54
C GLY A 33 3.08 3.48 -4.43
N PHE A 34 3.22 4.77 -4.75
CA PHE A 34 3.36 5.80 -3.73
C PHE A 34 2.21 5.83 -2.73
N THR A 35 2.56 5.83 -1.45
CA THR A 35 1.62 5.96 -0.34
C THR A 35 2.13 7.00 0.64
N VAL A 36 1.36 8.06 0.83
CA VAL A 36 1.71 9.14 1.74
C VAL A 36 1.42 8.71 3.18
N ASP A 37 2.40 8.86 4.05
CA ASP A 37 2.33 8.51 5.46
C ASP A 37 1.85 7.07 5.70
N GLY A 38 2.44 6.13 4.96
CA GLY A 38 2.10 4.72 5.00
C GLY A 38 2.99 3.91 4.06
N ILE A 39 2.63 2.66 3.86
CA ILE A 39 3.27 1.76 2.89
C ILE A 39 2.25 1.32 1.84
N PRO A 40 2.68 1.03 0.60
CA PRO A 40 1.81 0.36 -0.35
C PRO A 40 1.47 -1.07 0.12
N PRO A 41 0.40 -1.69 -0.40
CA PRO A 41 -0.01 -3.04 -0.02
C PRO A 41 1.14 -4.03 -0.02
N LEU A 42 1.21 -4.90 0.98
CA LEU A 42 2.23 -5.93 1.05
C LEU A 42 2.03 -6.95 -0.08
N LYS A 43 3.13 -7.36 -0.70
CA LYS A 43 3.12 -8.33 -1.80
C LYS A 43 3.83 -9.62 -1.40
N VAL A 44 3.31 -10.73 -1.87
CA VAL A 44 3.92 -12.07 -1.70
C VAL A 44 5.31 -12.15 -2.31
N GLY A 45 5.54 -11.43 -3.39
CA GLY A 45 6.80 -11.37 -4.10
C GLY A 45 6.85 -10.16 -5.04
N SER A 46 7.98 -9.99 -5.68
CA SER A 46 8.22 -8.91 -6.63
C SER A 46 8.60 -9.44 -8.00
N ALA A 47 8.62 -8.57 -9.00
CA ALA A 47 9.14 -8.87 -10.34
C ALA A 47 10.60 -9.35 -10.31
N LEU A 48 11.35 -9.06 -9.24
CA LEU A 48 12.71 -9.53 -9.04
C LEU A 48 12.79 -10.90 -8.37
N GLY A 49 11.66 -11.56 -8.10
CA GLY A 49 11.61 -12.88 -7.47
C GLY A 49 12.07 -12.92 -6.00
N ILE A 50 12.13 -11.77 -5.35
CA ILE A 50 12.52 -11.64 -3.94
C ILE A 50 11.35 -11.15 -3.10
N PRO A 51 11.24 -11.58 -1.83
CA PRO A 51 10.34 -10.96 -0.88
C PRO A 51 10.66 -9.48 -0.80
N SER A 52 9.64 -8.64 -0.92
CA SER A 52 9.83 -7.21 -1.05
C SER A 52 9.00 -6.49 -0.01
N ALA A 53 9.65 -6.16 1.10
CA ALA A 53 9.09 -5.15 1.97
C ALA A 53 9.04 -3.82 1.21
N PRO A 54 7.94 -3.05 1.32
CA PRO A 54 7.95 -1.68 0.86
C PRO A 54 9.02 -0.86 1.58
N THR A 55 9.47 0.19 0.94
CA THR A 55 10.46 1.11 1.52
C THR A 55 9.78 2.45 1.82
N VAL A 56 10.22 3.13 2.85
CA VAL A 56 9.74 4.46 3.23
C VAL A 56 10.89 5.46 3.18
N LEU A 57 10.71 6.53 2.40
CA LEU A 57 11.52 7.73 2.48
C LEU A 57 10.93 8.63 3.55
N PHE A 58 11.68 8.90 4.61
CA PHE A 58 11.30 9.80 5.67
C PHE A 58 11.74 11.25 5.40
N PRO A 59 11.10 12.26 5.99
CA PRO A 59 11.49 13.67 5.83
C PRO A 59 12.92 13.99 6.29
N ASP A 60 13.46 13.22 7.24
CA ASP A 60 14.86 13.32 7.69
C ASP A 60 15.87 12.79 6.67
N GLY A 61 15.38 12.22 5.57
CA GLY A 61 16.17 11.65 4.50
C GLY A 61 16.49 10.16 4.67
N ALA A 62 16.05 9.51 5.74
CA ALA A 62 16.23 8.07 5.92
C ALA A 62 15.39 7.27 4.91
N VAL A 63 15.98 6.23 4.32
CA VAL A 63 15.31 5.30 3.41
C VAL A 63 15.35 3.91 4.03
N LEU A 64 14.24 3.52 4.61
CA LEU A 64 14.15 2.34 5.48
C LEU A 64 13.06 1.38 5.02
N MET A 65 13.31 0.10 5.19
CA MET A 65 12.34 -0.98 5.01
C MET A 65 11.81 -1.43 6.38
N PRO A 66 10.49 -1.53 6.58
CA PRO A 66 9.94 -2.09 7.80
C PRO A 66 10.37 -3.56 7.97
N SER A 67 10.56 -3.96 9.21
CA SER A 67 10.76 -5.37 9.54
C SER A 67 9.49 -6.20 9.31
N LEU A 68 9.62 -7.52 9.29
CA LEU A 68 8.47 -8.42 9.20
C LEU A 68 7.49 -8.18 10.35
N ALA A 69 7.99 -8.10 11.58
CA ALA A 69 7.18 -7.80 12.76
C ALA A 69 6.44 -6.46 12.66
N THR A 70 7.07 -5.45 12.05
CA THR A 70 6.38 -4.19 11.77
C THR A 70 5.30 -4.38 10.72
N CYS A 71 5.55 -5.17 9.67
CA CYS A 71 4.54 -5.44 8.63
C CYS A 71 3.34 -6.21 9.17
N GLU A 72 3.55 -7.14 10.12
CA GLU A 72 2.48 -7.81 10.85
C GLU A 72 1.61 -6.79 11.60
N ARG A 73 2.23 -5.90 12.37
CA ARG A 73 1.51 -4.83 13.09
C ARG A 73 0.77 -3.88 12.15
N LEU A 74 1.33 -3.55 11.00
CA LEU A 74 0.67 -2.71 9.98
C LEU A 74 -0.54 -3.40 9.34
N GLN A 75 -0.59 -4.72 9.34
CA GLN A 75 -1.77 -5.52 8.96
C GLN A 75 -2.77 -5.68 10.12
N GLY A 76 -2.40 -5.30 11.34
CA GLY A 76 -3.23 -5.44 12.54
C GLY A 76 -3.03 -6.74 13.29
N PHE A 77 -1.99 -7.51 12.97
CA PHE A 77 -1.58 -8.67 13.76
C PHE A 77 -0.63 -8.28 14.88
N ASP A 78 -0.49 -9.12 15.87
CA ASP A 78 0.58 -9.02 16.84
C ASP A 78 1.94 -9.30 16.18
N ALA A 79 3.00 -8.67 16.69
CA ALA A 79 4.35 -8.97 16.24
C ALA A 79 4.71 -10.44 16.56
N GLY A 80 5.31 -11.14 15.59
CA GLY A 80 5.62 -12.55 15.71
C GLY A 80 4.48 -13.50 15.30
N TRP A 81 3.41 -12.97 14.73
CA TRP A 81 2.29 -13.79 14.24
C TRP A 81 2.73 -14.90 13.28
N THR A 82 3.76 -14.66 12.48
CA THR A 82 4.29 -15.62 11.50
C THR A 82 5.45 -16.45 12.02
N ASP A 83 5.87 -16.33 13.27
CA ASP A 83 7.02 -17.05 13.86
C ASP A 83 6.91 -18.57 13.77
N VAL A 84 5.68 -19.09 13.69
CA VAL A 84 5.41 -20.53 13.46
C VAL A 84 6.04 -21.05 12.17
N LEU A 85 6.34 -20.17 11.22
CA LEU A 85 6.93 -20.48 9.91
C LEU A 85 8.45 -20.38 9.87
N VAL A 86 9.11 -19.89 10.92
CA VAL A 86 10.58 -19.68 10.94
C VAL A 86 11.35 -20.96 10.60
N LYS A 87 10.83 -22.14 11.00
CA LYS A 87 11.43 -23.44 10.71
C LYS A 87 10.96 -24.05 9.38
N HIS A 88 10.10 -23.38 8.64
CA HIS A 88 9.56 -23.93 7.40
C HIS A 88 10.58 -23.83 6.26
N PRO A 89 10.80 -24.88 5.46
CA PRO A 89 11.72 -24.82 4.34
C PRO A 89 11.20 -23.83 3.27
N GLY A 90 12.07 -22.99 2.76
CA GLY A 90 11.77 -22.04 1.71
C GLY A 90 12.25 -20.62 2.01
N ARG A 91 12.23 -19.78 0.99
CA ARG A 91 12.60 -18.36 1.14
C ARG A 91 11.38 -17.52 1.46
N GLY A 92 11.35 -16.97 2.66
CA GLY A 92 10.36 -15.98 3.10
C GLY A 92 8.92 -16.50 3.17
N PRO A 93 8.65 -17.69 3.77
CA PRO A 93 7.28 -18.15 3.96
C PRO A 93 6.46 -17.17 4.82
N GLU A 94 7.10 -16.51 5.79
CA GLU A 94 6.51 -15.48 6.64
C GLU A 94 6.04 -14.28 5.80
N TRP A 95 6.88 -13.78 4.90
CA TRP A 95 6.53 -12.68 3.99
C TRP A 95 5.36 -13.05 3.07
N ARG A 96 5.30 -14.31 2.62
CA ARG A 96 4.19 -14.79 1.80
C ARG A 96 2.90 -14.82 2.59
N MET A 97 2.95 -15.21 3.85
CA MET A 97 1.79 -15.25 4.73
C MET A 97 1.26 -13.83 4.99
N VAL A 98 2.12 -12.91 5.40
CA VAL A 98 1.75 -11.51 5.64
C VAL A 98 1.26 -10.83 4.35
N GLY A 99 1.92 -11.09 3.20
CA GLY A 99 1.53 -10.51 1.92
C GLY A 99 0.21 -11.03 1.35
N ASN A 100 -0.23 -12.22 1.76
CA ASN A 100 -1.53 -12.81 1.40
C ASN A 100 -2.64 -12.47 2.41
N ALA A 101 -2.28 -11.96 3.57
CA ALA A 101 -3.25 -11.67 4.62
C ALA A 101 -4.15 -10.48 4.23
N VAL A 102 -5.40 -10.57 4.62
CA VAL A 102 -6.30 -9.41 4.68
C VAL A 102 -5.99 -8.68 5.98
N SER A 103 -5.89 -7.35 5.94
CA SER A 103 -5.66 -6.57 7.15
C SER A 103 -6.80 -6.77 8.17
N VAL A 104 -6.43 -7.00 9.42
CA VAL A 104 -7.37 -7.33 10.51
C VAL A 104 -8.47 -6.28 10.65
N PRO A 105 -8.19 -4.95 10.67
CA PRO A 105 -9.25 -3.94 10.77
C PRO A 105 -10.26 -3.99 9.63
N VAL A 106 -9.83 -4.34 8.41
CA VAL A 106 -10.74 -4.51 7.26
C VAL A 106 -11.61 -5.75 7.44
N ALA A 107 -11.01 -6.87 7.88
CA ALA A 107 -11.75 -8.11 8.15
C ALA A 107 -12.79 -7.92 9.26
N GLU A 108 -12.43 -7.23 10.33
CA GLU A 108 -13.35 -6.88 11.43
C GLU A 108 -14.51 -5.99 10.96
N TRP A 109 -14.20 -4.97 10.16
CA TRP A 109 -15.23 -4.12 9.59
C TRP A 109 -16.20 -4.92 8.72
N VAL A 110 -15.68 -5.77 7.81
CA VAL A 110 -16.50 -6.63 6.95
C VAL A 110 -17.36 -7.57 7.81
N ALA A 111 -16.77 -8.23 8.80
CA ALA A 111 -17.49 -9.14 9.69
C ALA A 111 -18.60 -8.43 10.48
N SER A 112 -18.34 -7.22 10.95
CA SER A 112 -19.35 -6.41 11.65
C SER A 112 -20.54 -6.06 10.75
N ARG A 113 -20.27 -5.74 9.47
CA ARG A 113 -21.32 -5.46 8.48
C ARG A 113 -22.10 -6.70 8.06
N VAL A 114 -21.46 -7.86 8.01
CA VAL A 114 -22.17 -9.13 7.80
C VAL A 114 -23.10 -9.43 8.97
N LYS A 115 -22.65 -9.20 10.20
CA LYS A 115 -23.44 -9.42 11.42
C LYS A 115 -24.60 -8.43 11.57
N THR A 116 -24.33 -7.17 11.24
CA THR A 116 -25.31 -6.08 11.36
C THR A 116 -25.25 -5.25 10.08
N PRO A 117 -25.96 -5.69 9.00
CA PRO A 117 -26.01 -4.94 7.76
C PRO A 117 -26.61 -3.56 7.98
N GLY A 118 -25.98 -2.54 7.42
CA GLY A 118 -26.58 -1.20 7.35
C GLY A 118 -27.57 -1.09 6.20
N ASP A 119 -28.15 0.10 6.04
CA ASP A 119 -29.03 0.41 4.93
C ASP A 119 -28.30 0.34 3.60
N VAL A 120 -29.05 0.08 2.52
CA VAL A 120 -28.51 0.13 1.17
C VAL A 120 -28.25 1.58 0.81
N LEU A 121 -26.99 1.91 0.54
CA LEU A 121 -26.63 3.24 0.09
C LEU A 121 -27.09 3.43 -1.36
N GLU A 122 -27.67 4.58 -1.65
CA GLU A 122 -27.90 5.02 -3.02
C GLU A 122 -26.58 5.56 -3.59
N PHE A 123 -26.12 4.91 -4.64
CA PHE A 123 -24.97 5.37 -5.40
C PHE A 123 -25.40 6.13 -6.63
N GLU A 124 -24.59 7.14 -7.01
CA GLU A 124 -24.73 7.74 -8.32
C GLU A 124 -24.48 6.67 -9.40
N LYS A 125 -25.50 6.39 -10.19
CA LYS A 125 -25.44 5.42 -11.29
C LYS A 125 -24.89 6.09 -12.54
N VAL A 126 -23.90 5.47 -13.16
CA VAL A 126 -23.33 5.91 -14.44
C VAL A 126 -23.50 4.84 -15.51
N PRO A 127 -23.82 5.21 -16.76
CA PRO A 127 -24.00 4.23 -17.82
C PRO A 127 -22.68 3.55 -18.17
N ILE A 128 -22.71 2.22 -18.32
CA ILE A 128 -21.59 1.48 -18.90
C ILE A 128 -21.68 1.63 -20.42
N ARG A 129 -20.74 2.38 -21.01
CA ARG A 129 -20.69 2.63 -22.45
C ARG A 129 -19.83 1.58 -23.14
N GLN A 130 -20.31 1.07 -24.29
CA GLN A 130 -19.49 0.23 -25.15
C GLN A 130 -18.25 1.00 -25.65
N ASN A 131 -17.12 0.32 -25.77
CA ASN A 131 -15.84 0.88 -26.23
C ASN A 131 -15.27 2.01 -25.36
N LYS A 132 -15.67 2.10 -24.10
CA LYS A 132 -15.05 2.96 -23.09
C LYS A 132 -14.47 2.10 -21.96
N PRO A 133 -13.48 2.59 -21.22
CA PRO A 133 -12.99 1.90 -20.02
C PRO A 133 -14.14 1.56 -19.08
N TRP A 134 -14.05 0.40 -18.45
CA TRP A 134 -15.00 0.02 -17.41
C TRP A 134 -14.93 1.03 -16.25
N PRO A 135 -16.06 1.34 -15.60
CA PRO A 135 -16.05 2.14 -14.39
C PRO A 135 -15.35 1.38 -13.25
N ASP A 136 -14.88 2.11 -12.25
CA ASP A 136 -14.16 1.53 -11.10
C ASP A 136 -15.01 0.53 -10.30
N ALA A 137 -16.33 0.68 -10.33
CA ALA A 137 -17.26 -0.27 -9.74
C ALA A 137 -18.52 -0.45 -10.61
N GLY A 138 -19.14 -1.61 -10.47
CA GLY A 138 -20.37 -1.97 -11.19
C GLY A 138 -21.45 -2.49 -10.25
N TRP A 139 -22.69 -2.27 -10.63
CA TRP A 139 -23.88 -2.67 -9.90
C TRP A 139 -24.88 -3.39 -10.82
N ASN A 140 -25.46 -4.48 -10.31
CA ASN A 140 -26.56 -5.17 -10.97
C ASN A 140 -27.45 -5.84 -9.92
N VAL A 141 -28.67 -5.41 -9.84
CA VAL A 141 -29.70 -5.96 -8.95
C VAL A 141 -30.89 -6.57 -9.72
N GLY A 142 -30.63 -7.01 -10.95
CA GLY A 142 -31.66 -7.59 -11.82
C GLY A 142 -32.18 -6.64 -12.90
N GLU A 143 -31.88 -5.37 -12.82
CA GLU A 143 -32.32 -4.32 -13.77
C GLU A 143 -31.32 -4.00 -14.88
N GLY A 144 -30.25 -4.80 -15.00
CA GLY A 144 -29.17 -4.55 -15.91
C GLY A 144 -27.91 -4.02 -15.22
N ARG A 145 -26.84 -3.85 -16.00
CA ARG A 145 -25.51 -3.44 -15.51
C ARG A 145 -25.40 -1.92 -15.54
N THR A 146 -25.09 -1.33 -14.42
CA THR A 146 -24.74 0.08 -14.32
C THR A 146 -23.39 0.24 -13.67
N GLY A 147 -22.62 1.25 -14.05
CA GLY A 147 -21.49 1.70 -13.28
C GLY A 147 -21.97 2.47 -12.06
N VAL A 148 -21.15 2.52 -11.03
CA VAL A 148 -21.39 3.36 -9.84
C VAL A 148 -20.15 4.19 -9.55
N VAL A 149 -20.37 5.38 -9.03
CA VAL A 149 -19.26 6.21 -8.54
C VAL A 149 -18.82 5.63 -7.20
N ALA A 150 -17.64 5.05 -7.19
CA ALA A 150 -17.00 4.52 -6.00
C ALA A 150 -15.61 5.14 -5.84
N SER A 151 -15.13 5.18 -4.62
CA SER A 151 -13.81 5.71 -4.30
C SER A 151 -12.95 4.65 -3.65
N ASP A 152 -11.65 4.64 -3.97
CA ASP A 152 -10.63 3.88 -3.25
C ASP A 152 -10.29 4.51 -1.89
N GLN A 153 -10.95 5.61 -1.54
CA GLN A 153 -10.83 6.35 -0.29
C GLN A 153 -12.19 6.40 0.44
N PRO A 154 -12.79 5.24 0.80
CA PRO A 154 -14.18 5.20 1.25
C PRO A 154 -14.40 5.90 2.58
N ILE A 155 -13.51 5.79 3.52
CA ILE A 155 -13.61 6.41 4.85
C ILE A 155 -12.24 6.90 5.30
N SER A 156 -12.21 8.09 5.91
CA SER A 156 -11.04 8.54 6.65
C SER A 156 -11.18 8.09 8.11
N VAL A 157 -10.44 7.04 8.45
CA VAL A 157 -10.24 6.69 9.86
C VAL A 157 -8.99 7.37 10.34
N GLN A 158 -9.03 7.93 11.55
CA GLN A 158 -7.81 8.40 12.18
C GLN A 158 -6.87 7.20 12.38
N ARG A 159 -5.69 7.28 11.82
CA ARG A 159 -4.69 6.22 11.86
C ARG A 159 -3.36 6.79 12.37
N PRO A 160 -2.54 5.97 13.04
CA PRO A 160 -1.19 6.37 13.41
C PRO A 160 -0.37 6.71 12.16
N SER A 161 0.57 7.65 12.29
CA SER A 161 1.57 7.88 11.25
C SER A 161 2.47 6.67 11.11
N ILE A 162 2.95 6.41 9.89
CA ILE A 162 3.96 5.36 9.66
C ILE A 162 5.23 5.61 10.49
N SER A 163 5.49 6.85 10.86
CA SER A 163 6.61 7.22 11.73
C SER A 163 6.52 6.62 13.13
N GLU A 164 5.32 6.35 13.63
CA GLU A 164 5.10 5.73 14.95
C GLU A 164 5.46 4.24 14.96
N PHE A 165 5.51 3.62 13.79
CA PHE A 165 5.92 2.23 13.62
C PHE A 165 7.43 2.08 13.41
N ARG A 166 8.15 3.20 13.18
CA ARG A 166 9.58 3.19 12.93
C ARG A 166 10.33 2.86 14.22
N ASP A 167 11.10 1.80 14.20
CA ASP A 167 11.95 1.36 15.29
C ASP A 167 13.32 0.87 14.78
N ALA A 168 14.19 0.43 15.68
CA ALA A 168 15.54 -0.03 15.37
C ALA A 168 15.58 -1.31 14.52
N SER A 169 14.47 -2.02 14.36
CA SER A 169 14.39 -3.23 13.52
C SER A 169 14.24 -2.92 12.02
N TRP A 170 13.98 -1.67 11.66
CA TRP A 170 13.88 -1.29 10.25
C TRP A 170 15.25 -1.27 9.60
N ALA A 171 15.37 -1.97 8.49
CA ALA A 171 16.61 -2.06 7.76
C ALA A 171 16.76 -0.93 6.73
N ARG A 172 17.98 -0.41 6.61
CA ARG A 172 18.31 0.50 5.51
C ARG A 172 18.25 -0.25 4.17
N LEU A 173 17.70 0.38 3.15
CA LEU A 173 17.81 -0.13 1.79
C LEU A 173 19.27 -0.01 1.34
N SER A 174 19.85 -1.09 0.79
CA SER A 174 21.24 -1.07 0.33
C SER A 174 21.42 -0.12 -0.87
N ASP A 175 22.60 0.48 -0.98
CA ASP A 175 22.93 1.43 -2.03
C ASP A 175 22.73 0.81 -3.43
N ARG A 176 23.12 -0.44 -3.62
CA ARG A 176 22.87 -1.19 -4.86
C ARG A 176 21.39 -1.32 -5.19
N ALA A 177 20.56 -1.58 -4.18
CA ALA A 177 19.10 -1.69 -4.38
C ALA A 177 18.49 -0.33 -4.72
N LEU A 178 18.98 0.73 -4.08
CA LEU A 178 18.56 2.09 -4.29
C LEU A 178 18.93 2.60 -5.68
N ASP A 179 20.18 2.38 -6.11
CA ASP A 179 20.65 2.75 -7.45
C ASP A 179 19.85 2.02 -8.54
N GLY A 180 19.66 0.71 -8.39
CA GLY A 180 18.87 -0.07 -9.33
C GLY A 180 17.41 0.38 -9.40
N PHE A 181 16.83 0.83 -8.28
CA PHE A 181 15.50 1.42 -8.27
C PHE A 181 15.47 2.77 -9.00
N ILE A 182 16.41 3.66 -8.72
CA ILE A 182 16.52 4.97 -9.37
C ILE A 182 16.64 4.82 -10.89
N GLU A 183 17.42 3.86 -11.36
CA GLU A 183 17.60 3.60 -12.78
C GLU A 183 16.30 3.12 -13.44
N ARG A 184 15.62 2.13 -12.84
CA ARG A 184 14.32 1.66 -13.34
C ARG A 184 13.27 2.76 -13.41
N VAL A 185 13.23 3.66 -12.43
CA VAL A 185 12.30 4.80 -12.44
C VAL A 185 12.58 5.76 -13.59
N ARG A 186 13.84 5.99 -13.92
CA ARG A 186 14.24 6.84 -15.05
C ARG A 186 13.87 6.21 -16.39
N GLU A 187 14.16 4.92 -16.55
CA GLU A 187 13.81 4.16 -17.75
C GLU A 187 12.29 4.09 -17.96
N GLY A 188 11.53 3.98 -16.87
CA GLY A 188 10.07 3.86 -16.90
C GLY A 188 9.34 5.15 -17.27
N GLY A 189 9.99 6.32 -17.18
CA GLY A 189 9.37 7.61 -17.50
C GLY A 189 8.15 7.97 -16.65
N LEU A 190 8.04 7.40 -15.45
CA LEU A 190 6.89 7.57 -14.57
C LEU A 190 6.81 8.99 -13.98
N SER A 191 5.59 9.50 -13.83
CA SER A 191 5.35 10.71 -13.07
C SER A 191 5.62 10.46 -11.57
N ILE A 192 6.59 11.17 -11.03
CA ILE A 192 7.04 11.04 -9.64
C ILE A 192 7.00 12.40 -8.92
N PRO A 193 6.91 12.41 -7.58
CA PRO A 193 6.97 13.65 -6.82
C PRO A 193 8.24 14.44 -7.10
N LYS A 194 8.10 15.76 -7.20
CA LYS A 194 9.24 16.66 -7.45
C LYS A 194 10.31 16.48 -6.37
N GLY A 195 11.55 16.29 -6.77
CA GLY A 195 12.68 16.13 -5.85
C GLY A 195 12.87 14.72 -5.28
N PHE A 196 11.97 13.77 -5.54
CA PHE A 196 12.02 12.41 -4.99
C PHE A 196 13.36 11.70 -5.28
N LEU A 197 13.79 11.60 -6.54
CA LEU A 197 15.08 10.96 -6.88
C LEU A 197 16.28 11.70 -6.27
N GLY A 198 16.18 13.02 -6.14
CA GLY A 198 17.21 13.82 -5.48
C GLY A 198 17.29 13.54 -3.97
N ALA A 199 16.14 13.29 -3.32
CA ALA A 199 16.09 12.92 -1.91
C ALA A 199 16.71 11.53 -1.68
N LEU A 200 16.38 10.55 -2.54
CA LEU A 200 16.96 9.22 -2.48
C LEU A 200 18.50 9.23 -2.60
N ARG A 201 19.03 10.00 -3.54
CA ARG A 201 20.50 10.12 -3.72
C ARG A 201 21.22 10.80 -2.55
N ARG A 202 20.53 11.73 -1.85
CA ARG A 202 21.11 12.34 -0.64
C ARG A 202 21.11 11.39 0.55
N ALA A 203 20.15 10.49 0.61
CA ALA A 203 20.09 9.44 1.63
C ALA A 203 21.30 8.51 1.56
N ASP A 204 21.76 8.23 0.34
CA ASP A 204 22.93 7.41 0.06
C ASP A 204 24.24 8.02 0.62
N ARG A 205 24.42 9.35 0.42
CA ARG A 205 25.64 10.06 0.79
C ARG A 205 25.81 10.39 2.28
N LYS A 206 24.73 10.35 3.08
CA LYS A 206 24.80 10.68 4.53
C LYS A 206 25.31 9.53 5.39
N ALA A 207 25.56 8.39 4.83
CA ALA A 207 25.95 7.19 5.54
C ALA A 207 27.37 6.67 5.15
N ALA A 208 28.05 7.38 4.27
CA ALA A 208 29.49 7.25 4.00
C ALA A 208 30.27 8.29 4.79
#